data_cc18aef854a2cf2b5b191980a10ed17f
#
_entry.id   cc18aef854a2cf2b5b191980a10ed17f
#
_cell.length_a   1.000
_cell.length_b   1.000
_cell.length_c   1.000
_cell.angle_alpha   90.00
_cell.angle_beta   90.00
_cell.angle_gamma   90.00
#
_symmetry.space_group_name_H-M   'P 1'
#
loop_
_entity.id
_entity.type
_entity.pdbx_description
1 polymer ?
#
loop_
_entity_poly.entity_id
_entity_poly.type
_entity_poly.pdbx_seq_one_letter_code
_entity_poly.pdbx_strand_id
1 'polypeptide(L)'
;MSASASAKDYGEALTVRIWDNASAPHSNGIDTPEQEPEPNRLANTSDAELYIFPADTSKATGQAVVICPGGGYGRLAIDHEGYEVAQWLAANGITGAVLKYRMPNGHPEV
;
A
#
# COMPACT_ATOMS: atom_id res chain seq x y z
N MET A 1 11.19 -11.66 4.40
CA MET A 1 10.38 -10.48 4.13
C MET A 1 10.74 -9.92 2.78
N SER A 2 9.83 -9.85 1.89
CA SER A 2 10.08 -9.14 0.65
C SER A 2 9.71 -7.69 0.87
N ALA A 3 10.66 -6.85 1.13
CA ALA A 3 10.41 -5.44 0.99
C ALA A 3 10.26 -5.18 -0.50
N SER A 4 9.25 -4.45 -0.90
CA SER A 4 9.18 -3.92 -2.25
C SER A 4 10.45 -3.09 -2.48
N ALA A 5 11.05 -3.21 -3.67
CA ALA A 5 12.22 -2.42 -4.02
C ALA A 5 11.93 -0.92 -3.98
N SER A 6 10.66 -0.53 -4.13
CA SER A 6 10.21 0.85 -4.10
C SER A 6 9.69 1.29 -2.74
N ALA A 7 9.63 0.38 -1.77
CA ALA A 7 9.10 0.71 -0.45
C ALA A 7 10.00 1.73 0.23
N LYS A 8 9.43 2.82 0.65
CA LYS A 8 10.12 3.80 1.46
C LYS A 8 10.06 3.39 2.92
N ASP A 9 11.11 3.74 3.64
CA ASP A 9 11.12 3.53 5.08
C ASP A 9 10.39 4.70 5.75
N TYR A 10 9.21 4.42 6.23
CA TYR A 10 8.44 5.40 7.01
C TYR A 10 8.60 5.16 8.52
N GLY A 11 9.59 4.35 8.89
CA GLY A 11 10.04 4.15 10.27
C GLY A 11 8.99 3.56 11.20
N GLU A 12 7.84 4.19 11.30
CA GLU A 12 6.78 3.83 12.23
C GLU A 12 5.71 2.96 11.63
N ALA A 13 5.72 2.77 10.31
CA ALA A 13 4.71 1.96 9.65
C ALA A 13 4.96 0.48 9.88
N LEU A 14 3.90 -0.25 10.13
CA LEU A 14 3.92 -1.72 10.23
C LEU A 14 3.48 -2.29 8.89
N THR A 15 4.26 -3.20 8.33
CA THR A 15 3.93 -3.84 7.06
C THR A 15 3.27 -5.19 7.34
N VAL A 16 2.08 -5.39 6.78
CA VAL A 16 1.34 -6.64 6.93
C VAL A 16 0.98 -7.16 5.54
N ARG A 17 1.35 -8.39 5.24
CA ARG A 17 0.90 -9.06 4.02
C ARG A 17 -0.57 -9.43 4.16
N ILE A 18 -1.34 -9.18 3.09
CA ILE A 18 -2.76 -9.55 3.08
C ILE A 18 -2.89 -11.07 3.01
N TRP A 19 -2.05 -11.71 2.20
CA TRP A 19 -2.00 -13.16 2.04
C TRP A 19 -0.63 -13.59 1.54
N ASP A 20 -0.40 -14.91 1.53
CA ASP A 20 0.75 -15.47 0.84
C ASP A 20 0.51 -15.35 -0.67
N ASN A 21 1.39 -14.67 -1.37
CA ASN A 21 1.20 -14.37 -2.78
C ASN A 21 1.17 -15.63 -3.65
N ALA A 22 1.87 -16.68 -3.26
CA ALA A 22 1.86 -17.95 -3.98
C ALA A 22 0.50 -18.62 -3.97
N SER A 23 -0.33 -18.33 -2.98
CA SER A 23 -1.66 -18.91 -2.80
C SER A 23 -2.75 -17.85 -2.76
N ALA A 24 -2.49 -16.66 -3.29
CA ALA A 24 -3.44 -15.56 -3.25
C ALA A 24 -4.73 -15.93 -3.99
N PRO A 25 -5.90 -15.63 -3.41
CA PRO A 25 -7.17 -15.94 -4.07
C PRO A 25 -7.32 -15.15 -5.36
N HIS A 26 -7.90 -15.79 -6.36
CA HIS A 26 -8.16 -15.17 -7.65
C HIS A 26 -6.90 -14.61 -8.34
N SER A 27 -5.73 -15.20 -8.07
CA SER A 27 -4.51 -14.81 -8.73
C SER A 27 -4.59 -15.12 -10.22
N ASN A 28 -4.15 -14.18 -11.05
CA ASN A 28 -4.05 -14.37 -12.49
C ASN A 28 -2.66 -14.89 -12.92
N GLY A 29 -1.75 -15.09 -11.95
CA GLY A 29 -0.41 -15.60 -12.21
C GLY A 29 0.58 -14.57 -12.77
N ILE A 30 0.18 -13.32 -12.86
CA ILE A 30 1.08 -12.26 -13.34
C ILE A 30 2.10 -11.94 -12.25
N ASP A 31 3.38 -12.01 -12.59
CA ASP A 31 4.47 -11.77 -11.67
C ASP A 31 5.46 -10.73 -12.16
N THR A 32 5.01 -9.81 -13.01
CA THR A 32 5.83 -8.70 -13.48
C THR A 32 6.43 -7.95 -12.28
N PRO A 33 7.76 -7.68 -12.29
CA PRO A 33 8.39 -7.02 -11.15
C PRO A 33 7.79 -5.65 -10.86
N GLU A 34 7.61 -5.36 -9.58
CA GLU A 34 7.15 -4.06 -9.13
C GLU A 34 8.19 -3.00 -9.47
N GLN A 35 7.73 -1.82 -9.86
CA GLN A 35 8.59 -0.71 -10.26
C GLN A 35 8.07 0.61 -9.68
N GLU A 36 8.97 1.56 -9.60
CA GLU A 36 8.62 2.96 -9.29
C GLU A 36 8.99 3.81 -10.51
N PRO A 37 8.13 3.82 -11.57
CA PRO A 37 8.45 4.48 -12.83
C PRO A 37 8.60 6.00 -12.70
N GLU A 38 7.95 6.57 -11.69
CA GLU A 38 8.08 7.98 -11.33
C GLU A 38 8.21 8.06 -9.81
N PRO A 39 8.87 9.07 -9.26
CA PRO A 39 8.94 9.21 -7.81
C PRO A 39 7.55 9.16 -7.19
N ASN A 40 7.42 8.37 -6.13
CA ASN A 40 6.20 8.26 -5.33
C ASN A 40 5.02 7.60 -6.05
N ARG A 41 5.29 6.85 -7.12
CA ARG A 41 4.27 6.09 -7.85
C ARG A 41 4.74 4.66 -8.05
N LEU A 42 3.94 3.70 -7.61
CA LEU A 42 4.23 2.29 -7.79
C LEU A 42 3.49 1.74 -9.00
N ALA A 43 4.14 0.86 -9.73
CA ALA A 43 3.54 0.14 -10.86
C ALA A 43 3.83 -1.34 -10.72
N ASN A 44 3.03 -2.17 -11.39
CA ASN A 44 3.17 -3.62 -11.40
C ASN A 44 3.10 -4.24 -10.01
N THR A 45 2.22 -3.72 -9.17
CA THR A 45 2.06 -4.25 -7.81
C THR A 45 1.36 -5.60 -7.86
N SER A 46 2.01 -6.61 -7.32
CA SER A 46 1.51 -7.99 -7.28
C SER A 46 1.33 -8.49 -5.85
N ASP A 47 2.16 -8.03 -4.93
CA ASP A 47 2.09 -8.39 -3.52
C ASP A 47 1.20 -7.41 -2.78
N ALA A 48 0.02 -7.86 -2.37
CA ALA A 48 -0.89 -7.01 -1.61
C ALA A 48 -0.41 -6.89 -0.16
N GLU A 49 -0.21 -5.65 0.28
CA GLU A 49 0.29 -5.35 1.62
C GLU A 49 -0.46 -4.17 2.21
N LEU A 50 -0.55 -4.15 3.55
CA LEU A 50 -1.00 -2.98 4.30
C LEU A 50 0.20 -2.34 4.97
N TYR A 51 0.30 -1.03 4.85
CA TYR A 51 1.25 -0.23 5.62
C TYR A 51 0.46 0.53 6.66
N ILE A 52 0.61 0.11 7.93
CA ILE A 52 -0.21 0.61 9.03
C ILE A 52 0.57 1.67 9.81
N PHE A 53 0.01 2.86 9.89
CA PHE A 53 0.52 3.97 10.67
C PHE A 53 -0.32 4.08 11.93
N PRO A 54 0.17 3.57 13.07
CA PRO A 54 -0.61 3.58 14.32
C PRO A 54 -0.94 5.01 14.77
N ALA A 55 -2.12 5.18 15.31
CA ALA A 55 -2.54 6.46 15.84
C ALA A 55 -1.60 6.93 16.96
N ASP A 56 -1.36 8.24 17.03
CA ASP A 56 -0.70 8.86 18.16
C ASP A 56 -1.47 8.49 19.43
N THR A 57 -0.81 7.80 20.35
CA THR A 57 -1.46 7.27 21.54
C THR A 57 -2.07 8.34 22.44
N SER A 58 -1.51 9.55 22.41
CA SER A 58 -2.04 10.67 23.21
C SER A 58 -3.36 11.22 22.67
N LYS A 59 -3.72 10.85 21.42
CA LYS A 59 -4.92 11.35 20.73
C LYS A 59 -5.82 10.25 20.22
N ALA A 60 -5.46 8.98 20.42
CA ALA A 60 -6.12 7.84 19.81
C ALA A 60 -7.64 7.83 20.06
N THR A 61 -8.39 7.72 18.99
CA THR A 61 -9.87 7.70 19.02
C THR A 61 -10.46 6.30 18.95
N GLY A 62 -9.63 5.29 18.64
CA GLY A 62 -10.09 3.94 18.34
C GLY A 62 -10.54 3.75 16.89
N GLN A 63 -10.49 4.81 16.09
CA GLN A 63 -10.85 4.74 14.66
C GLN A 63 -9.65 4.32 13.82
N ALA A 64 -9.94 3.69 12.68
CA ALA A 64 -8.96 3.38 11.67
C ALA A 64 -9.54 3.62 10.28
N VAL A 65 -8.71 4.01 9.33
CA VAL A 65 -9.10 4.25 7.95
C VAL A 65 -8.18 3.46 7.04
N VAL A 66 -8.75 2.68 6.14
CA VAL A 66 -8.00 2.03 5.06
C VAL A 66 -7.99 2.98 3.88
N ILE A 67 -6.79 3.24 3.35
CA ILE A 67 -6.57 4.20 2.28
C ILE A 67 -6.13 3.44 1.04
N CYS A 68 -6.86 3.62 -0.05
CA CYS A 68 -6.58 2.97 -1.33
C CYS A 68 -6.09 4.04 -2.32
N PRO A 69 -4.77 4.17 -2.53
CA PRO A 69 -4.26 5.20 -3.45
C PRO A 69 -4.79 4.98 -4.86
N GLY A 70 -5.05 6.06 -5.58
CA GLY A 70 -5.55 6.00 -6.94
C GLY A 70 -4.43 5.89 -7.97
N GLY A 71 -4.81 5.84 -9.24
CA GLY A 71 -3.87 5.76 -10.36
C GLY A 71 -4.42 5.03 -11.57
N GLY A 72 -5.73 4.83 -11.66
CA GLY A 72 -6.39 4.23 -12.81
C GLY A 72 -5.96 2.80 -13.11
N TYR A 73 -5.55 2.05 -12.09
CA TYR A 73 -5.02 0.70 -12.19
C TYR A 73 -3.70 0.59 -12.97
N GLY A 74 -3.11 1.71 -13.36
CA GLY A 74 -1.79 1.72 -13.99
C GLY A 74 -0.67 1.93 -12.98
N ARG A 75 -0.97 2.70 -11.94
CA ARG A 75 0.00 3.07 -10.89
C ARG A 75 -0.72 3.32 -9.59
N LEU A 76 0.02 3.30 -8.50
CA LEU A 76 -0.47 3.77 -7.20
C LEU A 76 0.27 5.06 -6.83
N ALA A 77 -0.48 6.12 -6.59
CA ALA A 77 0.06 7.39 -6.07
C ALA A 77 0.34 7.22 -4.58
N ILE A 78 1.33 6.38 -4.26
CA ILE A 78 1.51 5.78 -2.94
C ILE A 78 1.85 6.81 -1.86
N ASP A 79 2.55 7.89 -2.21
CA ASP A 79 2.91 8.90 -1.22
C ASP A 79 1.76 9.85 -0.94
N HIS A 80 1.37 10.69 -1.91
CA HIS A 80 0.44 11.78 -1.61
C HIS A 80 -1.03 11.34 -1.52
N GLU A 81 -1.38 10.18 -2.04
CA GLU A 81 -2.72 9.60 -1.84
C GLU A 81 -2.72 8.43 -0.86
N GLY A 82 -1.59 8.13 -0.27
CA GLY A 82 -1.43 7.04 0.67
C GLY A 82 -0.71 7.46 1.94
N TYR A 83 0.61 7.40 1.93
CA TYR A 83 1.42 7.62 3.13
C TYR A 83 1.20 8.98 3.78
N GLU A 84 1.12 10.05 3.00
CA GLU A 84 0.94 11.38 3.55
C GLU A 84 -0.41 11.50 4.26
N VAL A 85 -1.45 10.91 3.69
CA VAL A 85 -2.78 10.87 4.30
C VAL A 85 -2.74 10.06 5.59
N ALA A 86 -2.11 8.88 5.55
CA ALA A 86 -2.00 8.01 6.72
C ALA A 86 -1.24 8.67 7.86
N GLN A 87 -0.14 9.35 7.55
CA GLN A 87 0.64 10.06 8.55
C GLN A 87 -0.16 11.19 9.19
N TRP A 88 -0.92 11.92 8.38
CA TRP A 88 -1.79 12.99 8.89
C TRP A 88 -2.86 12.43 9.82
N LEU A 89 -3.51 11.33 9.41
CA LEU A 89 -4.52 10.68 10.25
C LEU A 89 -3.91 10.21 11.57
N ALA A 90 -2.76 9.55 11.52
CA ALA A 90 -2.09 9.04 12.71
C ALA A 90 -1.74 10.17 13.68
N ALA A 91 -1.25 11.29 13.17
CA ALA A 91 -0.93 12.46 13.99
C ALA A 91 -2.19 13.06 14.63
N ASN A 92 -3.36 12.77 14.10
CA ASN A 92 -4.65 13.24 14.62
C ASN A 92 -5.41 12.14 15.38
N GLY A 93 -4.76 11.04 15.72
CA GLY A 93 -5.33 10.01 16.58
C GLY A 93 -6.13 8.94 15.85
N ILE A 94 -6.00 8.86 14.53
CA ILE A 94 -6.69 7.86 13.71
C ILE A 94 -5.65 6.98 13.03
N THR A 95 -5.72 5.68 13.24
CA THR A 95 -4.81 4.75 12.56
C THR A 95 -5.05 4.79 11.05
N GLY A 96 -3.99 5.05 10.28
CA GLY A 96 -4.07 5.03 8.82
C GLY A 96 -3.45 3.75 8.29
N ALA A 97 -4.16 3.02 7.44
CA ALA A 97 -3.67 1.80 6.81
C ALA A 97 -3.68 1.97 5.30
N VAL A 98 -2.51 2.10 4.70
CA VAL A 98 -2.38 2.25 3.25
C VAL A 98 -2.40 0.87 2.62
N LEU A 99 -3.34 0.63 1.73
CA LEU A 99 -3.45 -0.62 1.00
C LEU A 99 -2.70 -0.53 -0.32
N LYS A 100 -1.62 -1.29 -0.43
CA LYS A 100 -0.97 -1.52 -1.71
C LYS A 100 -1.67 -2.73 -2.34
N TYR A 101 -2.56 -2.48 -3.28
CA TYR A 101 -3.39 -3.52 -3.87
C TYR A 101 -2.83 -4.00 -5.21
N ARG A 102 -3.18 -5.23 -5.57
CA ARG A 102 -2.78 -5.81 -6.86
C ARG A 102 -3.42 -5.04 -8.01
N MET A 103 -2.69 -4.99 -9.12
CA MET A 103 -3.13 -4.32 -10.34
C MET A 103 -2.93 -5.23 -11.55
N PRO A 104 -3.60 -4.93 -12.68
CA PRO A 104 -3.48 -5.76 -13.90
C PRO A 104 -2.08 -5.81 -14.51
N ASN A 105 -1.18 -4.91 -14.13
CA ASN A 105 0.21 -4.89 -14.56
C ASN A 105 0.37 -4.83 -16.10
N GLY A 106 -0.46 -3.99 -16.73
CA GLY A 106 -0.42 -3.83 -18.18
C GLY A 106 -1.20 -4.91 -18.95
N HIS A 107 -1.94 -5.76 -18.26
CA HIS A 107 -2.74 -6.82 -18.86
C HIS A 107 -4.23 -6.48 -18.77
N PRO A 108 -4.80 -5.76 -19.76
CA PRO A 108 -6.18 -5.28 -19.66
C PRO A 108 -7.23 -6.41 -19.68
N GLU A 109 -6.83 -7.64 -20.03
CA GLU A 109 -7.72 -8.79 -20.04
C GLU A 109 -7.99 -9.39 -18.65
N VAL A 110 -7.29 -8.92 -17.64
CA VAL A 110 -7.41 -9.46 -16.28
C VAL A 110 -7.94 -8.44 -15.29
#